data_6066d006e582c9d3aeee5047261a3f05
#
_entry.id   6066d006e582c9d3aeee5047261a3f05
#
_cell.length_a   1.000
_cell.length_b   1.000
_cell.length_c   1.000
_cell.angle_alpha   90.00
_cell.angle_beta   90.00
_cell.angle_gamma   90.00
#
_symmetry.space_group_name_H-M   'P 1'
#
loop_
_entity.id
_entity.type
_entity.pdbx_description
1 polymer ?
#
loop_
_entity_poly.entity_id
_entity_poly.type
_entity_poly.pdbx_seq_one_letter_code
_entity_poly.pdbx_strand_id
1 'polypeptide(L)'
;MIKNIPNKFKRDLLLKIINENFKGAYDLFILPTDANGYKNFGYSFINFTSSYYIPYFYYLFDHKKWSSTNSQKICEITYSKIQGRNNLLSHYPNKIIYRNNEVKKIDNDNKYIIPNDYNKIFNSIYPNYIVEKHATYFITKMPFRY
;
A
#
# COMPACT_ATOMS: atom_id res chain seq x y z
N MET A 1 3.14 4.74 1.80
CA MET A 1 4.00 5.19 0.70
C MET A 1 4.84 4.02 0.22
N ILE A 2 4.89 3.80 -1.07
CA ILE A 2 5.70 2.77 -1.74
C ILE A 2 6.89 3.49 -2.36
N LYS A 3 8.10 3.04 -2.12
CA LYS A 3 9.34 3.63 -2.66
C LYS A 3 10.11 2.63 -3.51
N ASN A 4 11.15 3.12 -4.17
CA ASN A 4 12.02 2.32 -5.04
C ASN A 4 11.26 1.60 -6.16
N ILE A 5 10.20 2.23 -6.70
CA ILE A 5 9.48 1.74 -7.85
C ILE A 5 10.36 1.87 -9.10
N PRO A 6 10.46 0.85 -9.98
CA PRO A 6 11.14 0.99 -11.27
C PRO A 6 10.52 2.14 -12.07
N ASN A 7 11.33 3.09 -12.53
CA ASN A 7 10.82 4.33 -13.16
C ASN A 7 10.02 4.08 -14.45
N LYS A 8 10.23 2.94 -15.10
CA LYS A 8 9.47 2.52 -16.29
C LYS A 8 8.10 1.93 -15.97
N PHE A 9 7.78 1.64 -14.70
CA PHE A 9 6.47 1.12 -14.33
C PHE A 9 5.40 2.16 -14.60
N LYS A 10 4.41 1.76 -15.37
CA LYS A 10 3.20 2.54 -15.57
C LYS A 10 2.22 2.26 -14.43
N ARG A 11 1.31 3.20 -14.23
CA ARG A 11 0.25 3.09 -13.22
C ARG A 11 -0.49 1.76 -13.31
N ASP A 12 -0.91 1.37 -14.51
CA ASP A 12 -1.76 0.19 -14.70
C ASP A 12 -1.04 -1.12 -14.35
N LEU A 13 0.26 -1.20 -14.64
CA LEU A 13 1.07 -2.34 -14.22
C LEU A 13 1.17 -2.42 -12.69
N LEU A 14 1.42 -1.28 -12.04
CA LEU A 14 1.55 -1.25 -10.59
C LEU A 14 0.22 -1.56 -9.91
N LEU A 15 -0.89 -1.03 -10.43
CA LEU A 15 -2.23 -1.36 -9.96
C LEU A 15 -2.56 -2.84 -10.16
N LYS A 16 -2.16 -3.45 -11.29
CA LYS A 16 -2.35 -4.89 -11.51
C LYS A 16 -1.66 -5.70 -10.40
N ILE A 17 -0.39 -5.40 -10.12
CA ILE A 17 0.38 -6.07 -9.07
C ILE A 17 -0.29 -5.91 -7.69
N ILE A 18 -0.70 -4.69 -7.34
CA ILE A 18 -1.34 -4.41 -6.06
C ILE A 18 -2.70 -5.11 -5.97
N ASN A 19 -3.50 -5.08 -7.04
CA ASN A 19 -4.84 -5.63 -7.08
C ASN A 19 -4.90 -7.17 -7.04
N GLU A 20 -3.79 -7.86 -7.22
CA GLU A 20 -3.74 -9.31 -7.00
C GLU A 20 -4.17 -9.69 -5.58
N ASN A 21 -3.87 -8.82 -4.59
CA ASN A 21 -4.19 -9.08 -3.19
C ASN A 21 -5.03 -7.99 -2.51
N PHE A 22 -5.09 -6.78 -3.08
CA PHE A 22 -5.66 -5.59 -2.41
C PHE A 22 -6.75 -4.89 -3.22
N LYS A 23 -7.37 -5.59 -4.18
CA LYS A 23 -8.50 -5.02 -4.94
C LYS A 23 -9.63 -4.64 -3.98
N GLY A 24 -10.00 -3.36 -3.97
CA GLY A 24 -11.05 -2.84 -3.08
C GLY A 24 -10.59 -2.48 -1.66
N ALA A 25 -9.34 -2.74 -1.31
CA ALA A 25 -8.80 -2.45 0.02
C ALA A 25 -8.33 -0.99 0.20
N TYR A 26 -8.24 -0.22 -0.88
CA TYR A 26 -7.80 1.18 -0.88
C TYR A 26 -8.74 2.05 -1.71
N ASP A 27 -8.85 3.31 -1.34
CA ASP A 27 -9.72 4.30 -1.99
C ASP A 27 -8.96 5.37 -2.77
N LEU A 28 -7.64 5.41 -2.62
CA LEU A 28 -6.79 6.34 -3.34
C LEU A 28 -5.43 5.72 -3.67
N PHE A 29 -5.00 5.91 -4.91
CA PHE A 29 -3.66 5.59 -5.37
C PHE A 29 -3.11 6.73 -6.23
N ILE A 30 -1.90 7.21 -5.94
CA ILE A 30 -1.24 8.29 -6.67
C ILE A 30 0.15 7.81 -7.07
N LEU A 31 0.45 7.80 -8.36
CA LEU A 31 1.78 7.56 -8.91
C LEU A 31 2.28 8.85 -9.56
N PRO A 32 3.13 9.63 -8.90
CA PRO A 32 3.71 10.83 -9.50
C PRO A 32 4.61 10.47 -10.69
N THR A 33 4.43 11.20 -11.79
CA THR A 33 5.17 11.02 -13.04
C THR A 33 5.78 12.32 -13.51
N ASP A 34 6.70 12.24 -14.47
CA ASP A 34 7.16 13.38 -15.25
C ASP A 34 6.01 14.05 -16.01
N ALA A 35 6.26 15.22 -16.58
CA ALA A 35 5.24 16.00 -17.29
C ALA A 35 4.60 15.24 -18.46
N ASN A 36 5.36 14.36 -19.11
CA ASN A 36 4.90 13.56 -20.25
C ASN A 36 4.26 12.23 -19.85
N GLY A 37 4.26 11.88 -18.56
CA GLY A 37 3.73 10.59 -18.05
C GLY A 37 4.56 9.37 -18.43
N TYR A 38 5.78 9.56 -18.95
CA TYR A 38 6.61 8.44 -19.40
C TYR A 38 7.32 7.72 -18.27
N LYS A 39 7.74 8.44 -17.25
CA LYS A 39 8.48 7.88 -16.11
C LYS A 39 7.83 8.29 -14.80
N ASN A 40 7.70 7.35 -13.89
CA ASN A 40 7.35 7.67 -12.52
C ASN A 40 8.60 8.14 -11.73
N PHE A 41 8.39 8.86 -10.64
CA PHE A 41 9.47 9.38 -9.80
C PHE A 41 10.05 8.35 -8.81
N GLY A 42 9.65 7.08 -8.93
CA GLY A 42 10.15 6.01 -8.09
C GLY A 42 9.38 5.82 -6.79
N TYR A 43 8.28 6.53 -6.59
CA TYR A 43 7.43 6.40 -5.41
C TYR A 43 5.95 6.55 -5.75
N SER A 44 5.09 6.01 -4.86
CA SER A 44 3.64 6.19 -4.94
C SER A 44 3.01 6.28 -3.56
N PHE A 45 1.79 6.82 -3.52
CA PHE A 45 0.96 6.85 -2.33
C PHE A 45 -0.24 5.93 -2.51
N ILE A 46 -0.56 5.21 -1.47
CA ILE A 46 -1.77 4.40 -1.37
C ILE A 46 -2.46 4.73 -0.06
N ASN A 47 -3.77 4.99 -0.11
CA ASN A 47 -4.60 5.20 1.07
C ASN A 47 -5.52 4.00 1.24
N PHE A 48 -5.27 3.19 2.25
CA PHE A 48 -6.11 2.04 2.56
C PHE A 48 -7.40 2.49 3.25
N THR A 49 -8.49 1.78 2.97
CA THR A 49 -9.80 2.00 3.62
C THR A 49 -9.81 1.55 5.07
N SER A 50 -8.87 0.69 5.45
CA SER A 50 -8.65 0.25 6.82
C SER A 50 -7.16 0.04 7.07
N SER A 51 -6.68 0.43 8.26
CA SER A 51 -5.31 0.16 8.72
C SER A 51 -4.98 -1.33 8.81
N TYR A 52 -6.00 -2.18 8.86
CA TYR A 52 -5.89 -3.63 8.90
C TYR A 52 -5.15 -4.24 7.70
N TYR A 53 -5.17 -3.56 6.53
CA TYR A 53 -4.44 -4.02 5.35
C TYR A 53 -2.94 -3.74 5.40
N ILE A 54 -2.50 -2.80 6.23
CA ILE A 54 -1.12 -2.31 6.22
C ILE A 54 -0.10 -3.40 6.56
N PRO A 55 -0.28 -4.23 7.60
CA PRO A 55 0.70 -5.27 7.94
C PRO A 55 0.88 -6.30 6.82
N TYR A 56 -0.22 -6.71 6.19
CA TYR A 56 -0.16 -7.67 5.09
C TYR A 56 0.47 -7.05 3.85
N PHE A 57 0.16 -5.78 3.56
CA PHE A 57 0.79 -5.05 2.47
C PHE A 57 2.30 -4.91 2.68
N TYR A 58 2.71 -4.56 3.89
CA TYR A 58 4.11 -4.48 4.29
C TYR A 58 4.81 -5.83 4.09
N TYR A 59 4.23 -6.91 4.58
CA TYR A 59 4.77 -8.27 4.43
C TYR A 59 4.99 -8.67 2.96
N LEU A 60 4.04 -8.35 2.09
CA LEU A 60 4.10 -8.75 0.68
C LEU A 60 5.09 -7.91 -0.14
N PHE A 61 5.27 -6.64 0.20
CA PHE A 61 6.00 -5.70 -0.66
C PHE A 61 7.31 -5.20 -0.06
N ASP A 62 7.42 -5.04 1.25
CA ASP A 62 8.62 -4.45 1.84
C ASP A 62 9.84 -5.35 1.67
N HIS A 63 10.95 -4.76 1.24
CA HIS A 63 12.21 -5.45 0.93
C HIS A 63 12.09 -6.55 -0.14
N LYS A 64 11.06 -6.52 -0.99
CA LYS A 64 10.91 -7.46 -2.11
C LYS A 64 11.42 -6.86 -3.41
N LYS A 65 11.99 -7.73 -4.26
CA LYS A 65 12.32 -7.38 -5.64
C LYS A 65 11.06 -7.25 -6.48
N TRP A 66 11.08 -6.34 -7.44
CA TRP A 66 10.02 -6.21 -8.43
C TRP A 66 10.13 -7.33 -9.47
N SER A 67 9.29 -8.36 -9.35
CA SER A 67 9.37 -9.60 -10.15
C SER A 67 9.16 -9.41 -11.65
N SER A 68 8.53 -8.32 -12.06
CA SER A 68 8.15 -8.08 -13.46
C SER A 68 9.22 -7.35 -14.28
N THR A 69 10.43 -7.16 -13.77
CA THR A 69 11.49 -6.42 -14.47
C THR A 69 12.90 -6.89 -14.11
N ASN A 70 13.85 -6.55 -14.98
CA ASN A 70 15.29 -6.68 -14.69
C ASN A 70 15.82 -5.57 -13.75
N SER A 71 14.93 -4.82 -13.09
CA SER A 71 15.31 -3.76 -12.15
C SER A 71 15.93 -4.37 -10.89
N GLN A 72 17.05 -3.80 -10.46
CA GLN A 72 17.68 -4.17 -9.19
C GLN A 72 17.04 -3.44 -7.99
N LYS A 73 16.03 -2.62 -8.22
CA LYS A 73 15.34 -1.91 -7.14
C LYS A 73 14.60 -2.88 -6.24
N ILE A 74 14.72 -2.64 -4.95
CA ILE A 74 14.03 -3.37 -3.89
C ILE A 74 12.96 -2.46 -3.34
N CYS A 75 11.71 -2.91 -3.32
CA CYS A 75 10.58 -2.16 -2.78
C CYS A 75 10.82 -1.78 -1.32
N GLU A 76 10.44 -0.58 -0.95
CA GLU A 76 10.47 -0.11 0.43
C GLU A 76 9.10 0.48 0.77
N ILE A 77 8.52 0.04 1.89
CA ILE A 77 7.24 0.53 2.38
C ILE A 77 7.46 1.40 3.61
N THR A 78 6.93 2.62 3.58
CA THR A 78 7.00 3.55 4.70
C THR A 78 5.68 4.26 4.92
N TYR A 79 5.46 4.78 6.12
CA TYR A 79 4.39 5.75 6.32
C TYR A 79 4.68 7.04 5.56
N SER A 80 3.63 7.62 4.99
CA SER A 80 3.74 8.95 4.39
C SER A 80 3.67 10.02 5.48
N LYS A 81 4.37 11.13 5.28
CA LYS A 81 4.18 12.33 6.12
C LYS A 81 2.79 12.94 5.92
N ILE A 82 2.21 12.76 4.73
CA ILE A 82 0.85 13.20 4.40
C ILE A 82 -0.06 11.99 4.62
N GLN A 83 -0.95 12.08 5.60
CA GLN A 83 -1.89 11.03 5.97
C GLN A 83 -3.30 11.39 5.56
N GLY A 84 -4.07 10.37 5.14
CA GLY A 84 -5.46 10.49 4.78
C GLY A 84 -5.70 10.97 3.34
N ARG A 85 -6.82 10.48 2.78
CA ARG A 85 -7.21 10.72 1.39
C ARG A 85 -7.31 12.21 1.04
N ASN A 86 -7.99 13.00 1.87
CA ASN A 86 -8.24 14.41 1.55
C ASN A 86 -6.95 15.23 1.54
N ASN A 87 -6.04 14.98 2.47
CA ASN A 87 -4.75 15.65 2.53
C ASN A 87 -3.87 15.30 1.31
N LEU A 88 -3.87 14.03 0.90
CA LEU A 88 -3.17 13.61 -0.32
C LEU A 88 -3.75 14.26 -1.57
N LEU A 89 -5.08 14.36 -1.68
CA LEU A 89 -5.74 15.02 -2.80
C LEU A 89 -5.42 16.51 -2.87
N SER A 90 -5.41 17.20 -1.73
CA SER A 90 -5.05 18.63 -1.67
C SER A 90 -3.58 18.87 -2.04
N HIS A 91 -2.70 17.97 -1.67
CA HIS A 91 -1.26 18.09 -1.96
C HIS A 91 -0.91 17.76 -3.42
N TYR A 92 -1.70 16.89 -4.08
CA TYR A 92 -1.48 16.44 -5.46
C TYR A 92 -2.70 16.70 -6.36
N PRO A 93 -3.19 17.96 -6.49
CA PRO A 93 -4.46 18.25 -7.16
C PRO A 93 -4.44 17.90 -8.65
N ASN A 94 -3.29 18.01 -9.31
CA ASN A 94 -3.12 17.82 -10.76
C ASN A 94 -2.44 16.50 -11.14
N LYS A 95 -2.26 15.57 -10.19
CA LYS A 95 -1.65 14.27 -10.48
C LYS A 95 -2.72 13.25 -10.89
N ILE A 96 -2.32 12.29 -11.72
CA ILE A 96 -3.22 11.20 -12.12
C ILE A 96 -3.58 10.39 -10.88
N ILE A 97 -4.84 10.46 -10.48
CA ILE A 97 -5.37 9.84 -9.28
C ILE A 97 -6.26 8.67 -9.71
N TYR A 98 -5.97 7.49 -9.21
CA TYR A 98 -6.89 6.36 -9.28
C TYR A 98 -7.82 6.44 -8.05
N ARG A 99 -9.11 6.63 -8.31
CA ARG A 99 -10.16 6.53 -7.30
C ARG A 99 -10.86 5.20 -7.53
N ASN A 100 -10.83 4.33 -6.55
CA ASN A 100 -11.70 3.17 -6.59
C ASN A 100 -13.10 3.64 -6.20
N ASN A 101 -13.95 3.93 -7.20
CA ASN A 101 -15.34 4.32 -6.96
C ASN A 101 -16.19 3.12 -6.52
N GLU A 102 -15.66 1.91 -6.59
CA GLU A 102 -16.26 0.69 -6.07
C GLU A 102 -15.82 0.41 -4.62
N VAL A 103 -15.80 1.42 -3.77
CA VAL A 103 -15.82 1.15 -2.33
C VAL A 103 -17.19 0.56 -2.03
N LYS A 104 -17.31 -0.75 -2.17
CA LYS A 104 -18.44 -1.46 -1.58
C LYS A 104 -18.45 -1.07 -0.11
N LYS A 105 -19.56 -0.48 0.34
CA LYS A 105 -19.82 -0.30 1.76
C LYS A 105 -19.44 -1.61 2.43
N ILE A 106 -18.64 -1.54 3.46
CA ILE A 106 -18.32 -2.68 4.29
C ILE A 106 -19.63 -3.04 4.98
N ASP A 107 -20.38 -3.97 4.38
CA ASP A 107 -21.39 -4.67 5.13
C ASP A 107 -20.65 -5.48 6.18
N ASN A 108 -21.13 -5.47 7.40
CA ASN A 108 -20.49 -6.13 8.56
C ASN A 108 -20.20 -7.62 8.39
N ASP A 109 -20.61 -8.22 7.27
CA ASP A 109 -20.38 -9.63 6.90
C ASP A 109 -19.31 -9.86 5.85
N ASN A 110 -18.66 -8.81 5.31
CA ASN A 110 -17.56 -8.99 4.37
C ASN A 110 -16.30 -9.42 5.12
N LYS A 111 -16.21 -10.70 5.38
CA LYS A 111 -14.94 -11.41 5.59
C LYS A 111 -14.08 -11.14 4.35
N TYR A 112 -13.23 -10.12 4.42
CA TYR A 112 -12.09 -10.07 3.51
C TYR A 112 -11.34 -11.37 3.69
N ILE A 113 -11.13 -12.09 2.59
CA ILE A 113 -10.35 -13.32 2.60
C ILE A 113 -8.91 -12.91 2.87
N ILE A 114 -8.63 -12.72 4.15
CA ILE A 114 -7.26 -12.76 4.62
C ILE A 114 -6.86 -14.22 4.46
N PRO A 115 -5.74 -14.51 3.81
CA PRO A 115 -5.26 -15.88 3.73
C PRO A 115 -5.32 -16.52 5.12
N ASN A 116 -5.82 -17.75 5.23
CA ASN A 116 -5.91 -18.46 6.51
C ASN A 116 -4.58 -18.49 7.27
N ASP A 117 -3.48 -18.25 6.57
CA ASP A 117 -2.12 -18.18 7.10
C ASP A 117 -1.70 -16.78 7.58
N TYR A 118 -2.54 -15.75 7.40
CA TYR A 118 -2.17 -14.37 7.79
C TYR A 118 -1.78 -14.29 9.27
N ASN A 119 -2.57 -14.89 10.15
CA ASN A 119 -2.28 -14.91 11.58
C ASN A 119 -0.97 -15.67 11.88
N LYS A 120 -0.68 -16.76 11.16
CA LYS A 120 0.59 -17.48 11.30
C LYS A 120 1.75 -16.63 10.80
N ILE A 121 1.61 -16.02 9.65
CA ILE A 121 2.61 -15.11 9.05
C ILE A 121 2.82 -13.91 9.97
N PHE A 122 1.75 -13.28 10.42
CA PHE A 122 1.80 -12.15 11.33
C PHE A 122 2.54 -12.50 12.62
N ASN A 123 2.17 -13.61 13.27
CA ASN A 123 2.79 -14.06 14.50
C ASN A 123 4.25 -14.52 14.32
N SER A 124 4.64 -14.97 13.12
CA SER A 124 6.03 -15.31 12.82
C SER A 124 6.92 -14.05 12.69
N ILE A 125 6.34 -12.97 12.18
CA ILE A 125 7.05 -11.67 12.02
C ILE A 125 7.07 -10.92 13.36
N TYR A 126 6.03 -11.06 14.16
CA TYR A 126 5.83 -10.34 15.41
C TYR A 126 5.44 -11.31 16.54
N PRO A 127 6.36 -12.19 16.99
CA PRO A 127 6.06 -13.28 17.94
C PRO A 127 5.54 -12.80 19.30
N ASN A 128 5.75 -11.55 19.66
CA ASN A 128 5.31 -10.96 20.94
C ASN A 128 4.08 -10.05 20.78
N TYR A 129 3.37 -10.15 19.68
CA TYR A 129 2.23 -9.29 19.40
C TYR A 129 0.92 -10.03 19.67
N ILE A 130 0.20 -9.59 20.70
CA ILE A 130 -1.16 -10.06 20.95
C ILE A 130 -2.08 -9.29 20.01
N VAL A 131 -2.74 -9.99 19.09
CA VAL A 131 -3.71 -9.43 18.11
C VAL A 131 -5.03 -9.08 18.82
N GLU A 132 -4.97 -8.57 20.04
CA GLU A 132 -6.15 -8.06 20.72
C GLU A 132 -6.29 -6.55 20.56
N LYS A 133 -7.23 -6.19 19.71
CA LYS A 133 -8.05 -4.98 19.75
C LYS A 133 -7.61 -3.69 19.08
N HIS A 134 -6.38 -3.41 18.64
CA HIS A 134 -6.14 -2.04 18.12
C HIS A 134 -5.22 -1.95 16.90
N ALA A 135 -5.82 -1.75 15.72
CA ALA A 135 -5.11 -1.24 14.54
C ALA A 135 -4.30 0.05 14.84
N THR A 136 -4.73 0.84 15.81
CA THR A 136 -4.06 2.06 16.28
C THR A 136 -2.68 1.78 16.92
N TYR A 137 -2.49 0.63 17.54
CA TYR A 137 -1.22 0.29 18.20
C TYR A 137 -0.11 -0.06 17.20
N PHE A 138 -0.49 -0.55 16.01
CA PHE A 138 0.45 -0.88 14.95
C PHE A 138 1.13 0.37 14.37
N ILE A 139 0.40 1.47 14.33
CA ILE A 139 0.88 2.76 13.79
C ILE A 139 2.00 3.33 14.65
N THR A 140 2.03 3.04 15.95
CA THR A 140 2.97 3.65 16.90
C THR A 140 4.26 2.86 17.16
N LYS A 141 4.33 1.59 16.74
CA LYS A 141 5.48 0.71 17.04
C LYS A 141 6.19 0.08 15.86
N MET A 142 5.80 0.37 14.61
CA MET A 142 6.69 0.05 13.50
C MET A 142 7.99 0.86 13.65
N PRO A 143 9.17 0.26 13.45
CA PRO A 143 10.40 1.00 13.50
C PRO A 143 10.35 2.10 12.44
N PHE A 144 10.17 3.34 12.88
CA PHE A 144 10.29 4.50 12.03
C PHE A 144 11.73 4.57 11.53
N ARG A 145 11.93 4.26 10.26
CA ARG A 145 13.12 4.71 9.56
C ARG A 145 12.76 6.05 8.94
N TYR A 146 13.27 7.11 9.57
CA TYR A 146 13.23 8.47 9.02
C TYR A 146 14.14 8.60 7.80
#